data_5aa6a4a0c1ef83af52bf6c446f23178f
#
_entry.id   5aa6a4a0c1ef83af52bf6c446f23178f
#
_cell.length_a   1.000
_cell.length_b   1.000
_cell.length_c   1.000
_cell.angle_alpha   90.00
_cell.angle_beta   90.00
_cell.angle_gamma   90.00
#
_symmetry.space_group_name_H-M   'P 1'
#
loop_
_entity.id
_entity.type
_entity.pdbx_description
1 polymer ?
#
loop_
_entity_poly.entity_id
_entity_poly.type
_entity_poly.pdbx_seq_one_letter_code
_entity_poly.pdbx_strand_id
1 'polypeptide(L)'
;MLSNARILPVEFGHCDPSGIVYNPNYFIWFYQSVHALLAQGGLSLKGLIADCGIDGIPVVDYKCKFVASARWGDELTIETSVTALHRCAFDISHRISNGGVLAVECSETRVCTAMDAVQKRPKAFPLPQVLVKAFTG
;
A
#
# COMPACT_ATOMS: atom_id res chain seq x y z
N MET A 1 -13.24 8.05 -2.02
CA MET A 1 -12.81 6.68 -1.74
C MET A 1 -12.02 6.65 -0.42
N LEU A 2 -11.82 5.46 0.13
CA LEU A 2 -11.14 5.29 1.42
C LEU A 2 -9.72 5.84 1.39
N SER A 3 -9.34 6.52 2.47
CA SER A 3 -8.00 7.05 2.65
C SER A 3 -7.56 6.91 4.10
N ASN A 4 -6.26 6.96 4.32
CA ASN A 4 -5.65 6.86 5.64
C ASN A 4 -4.38 7.71 5.68
N ALA A 5 -4.05 8.23 6.85
CA ALA A 5 -2.81 8.95 7.08
C ALA A 5 -2.08 8.36 8.29
N ARG A 6 -0.77 8.25 8.18
CA ARG A 6 0.09 7.72 9.23
C ARG A 6 1.26 8.65 9.44
N ILE A 7 1.71 8.73 10.68
CA ILE A 7 2.96 9.40 11.04
C ILE A 7 4.04 8.33 11.18
N LEU A 8 5.19 8.58 10.57
CA LEU A 8 6.29 7.63 10.51
C LEU A 8 7.59 8.33 10.88
N PRO A 9 8.14 8.07 12.08
CA PRO A 9 9.45 8.59 12.44
C PRO A 9 10.54 7.83 11.68
N VAL A 10 11.51 8.56 11.11
CA VAL A 10 12.68 7.95 10.49
C VAL A 10 13.68 7.61 11.57
N GLU A 11 13.96 6.34 11.74
CA GLU A 11 14.90 5.82 12.70
C GLU A 11 16.28 5.60 12.08
N PHE A 12 17.31 5.50 12.93
CA PHE A 12 18.67 5.27 12.45
C PHE A 12 18.77 4.07 11.51
N GLY A 13 18.12 2.95 11.87
CA GLY A 13 18.15 1.72 11.06
C GLY A 13 17.46 1.80 9.70
N HIS A 14 16.72 2.87 9.43
CA HIS A 14 16.08 3.09 8.13
C HIS A 14 17.03 3.70 7.09
N CYS A 15 18.20 4.17 7.52
CA CYS A 15 19.10 4.95 6.68
C CYS A 15 20.29 4.13 6.21
N ASP A 16 20.83 4.53 5.06
CA ASP A 16 22.09 3.98 4.53
C ASP A 16 23.30 4.85 4.95
N PRO A 17 24.55 4.47 4.58
CA PRO A 17 25.71 5.24 4.95
C PRO A 17 25.72 6.68 4.48
N SER A 18 24.92 7.06 3.47
CA SER A 18 24.80 8.45 3.03
C SER A 18 23.97 9.31 3.98
N GLY A 19 23.32 8.71 4.98
CA GLY A 19 22.52 9.40 5.98
C GLY A 19 21.09 9.69 5.56
N ILE A 20 20.65 9.14 4.44
CA ILE A 20 19.27 9.26 3.99
C ILE A 20 18.58 7.92 4.03
N VAL A 21 17.25 7.92 3.98
CA VAL A 21 16.46 6.69 3.97
C VAL A 21 16.90 5.79 2.82
N TYR A 22 17.17 4.53 3.14
CA TYR A 22 17.45 3.49 2.16
C TYR A 22 16.18 3.18 1.38
N ASN A 23 16.20 3.38 0.06
CA ASN A 23 15.00 3.36 -0.79
C ASN A 23 14.07 2.15 -0.59
N PRO A 24 14.56 0.91 -0.42
CA PRO A 24 13.67 -0.22 -0.19
C PRO A 24 12.76 -0.06 1.03
N ASN A 25 13.14 0.75 2.01
CA ASN A 25 12.30 1.00 3.18
C ASN A 25 11.00 1.72 2.82
N TYR A 26 10.99 2.56 1.79
CA TYR A 26 9.75 3.18 1.33
C TYR A 26 8.72 2.13 0.90
N PHE A 27 9.15 1.07 0.23
CA PHE A 27 8.26 -0.01 -0.22
C PHE A 27 7.70 -0.81 0.95
N ILE A 28 8.50 -1.01 2.00
CA ILE A 28 8.01 -1.62 3.25
C ILE A 28 6.91 -0.73 3.84
N TRP A 29 7.13 0.58 3.88
CA TRP A 29 6.15 1.52 4.41
C TRP A 29 4.88 1.58 3.55
N PHE A 30 5.00 1.44 2.23
CA PHE A 30 3.83 1.34 1.35
C PHE A 30 3.01 0.10 1.67
N TYR A 31 3.64 -1.06 1.84
CA TYR A 31 2.96 -2.28 2.26
C TYR A 31 2.21 -2.08 3.58
N GLN A 32 2.90 -1.56 4.58
CA GLN A 32 2.30 -1.29 5.88
C GLN A 32 1.11 -0.33 5.76
N SER A 33 1.22 0.66 4.89
CA SER A 33 0.17 1.66 4.69
C SER A 33 -1.06 1.10 4.00
N VAL A 34 -0.90 0.13 3.10
CA VAL A 34 -2.04 -0.59 2.51
C VAL A 34 -2.76 -1.40 3.58
N HIS A 35 -2.04 -2.08 4.47
CA HIS A 35 -2.67 -2.79 5.59
C HIS A 35 -3.39 -1.83 6.54
N ALA A 36 -2.80 -0.66 6.81
CA ALA A 36 -3.45 0.37 7.61
C ALA A 36 -4.72 0.91 6.93
N LEU A 37 -4.69 1.02 5.60
CA LEU A 37 -5.86 1.42 4.82
C LEU A 37 -6.99 0.40 4.94
N LEU A 38 -6.67 -0.89 4.82
CA LEU A 38 -7.65 -1.96 5.04
C LEU A 38 -8.26 -1.87 6.44
N ALA A 39 -7.42 -1.68 7.45
CA ALA A 39 -7.88 -1.54 8.84
C ALA A 39 -8.79 -0.32 9.02
N GLN A 40 -8.50 0.79 8.35
CA GLN A 40 -9.35 1.99 8.35
C GLN A 40 -10.74 1.67 7.82
N GLY A 41 -10.86 0.76 6.85
CA GLY A 41 -12.13 0.29 6.31
C GLY A 41 -12.74 -0.88 7.09
N GLY A 42 -12.19 -1.24 8.22
CA GLY A 42 -12.69 -2.35 9.04
C GLY A 42 -12.30 -3.72 8.52
N LEU A 43 -11.27 -3.80 7.67
CA LEU A 43 -10.84 -5.03 7.02
C LEU A 43 -9.42 -5.42 7.43
N SER A 44 -9.07 -6.67 7.13
CA SER A 44 -7.69 -7.16 7.16
C SER A 44 -7.49 -8.13 6.01
N LEU A 45 -6.26 -8.22 5.50
CA LEU A 45 -5.95 -9.20 4.45
C LEU A 45 -6.21 -10.63 4.96
N LYS A 46 -5.86 -10.90 6.20
CA LYS A 46 -6.08 -12.21 6.82
C LYS A 46 -7.56 -12.59 6.84
N GLY A 47 -8.44 -11.64 7.17
CA GLY A 47 -9.89 -11.83 7.13
C GLY A 47 -10.43 -12.03 5.72
N LEU A 48 -9.92 -11.26 4.75
CA LEU A 48 -10.32 -11.42 3.35
C LEU A 48 -9.94 -12.80 2.81
N ILE A 49 -8.75 -13.28 3.15
CA ILE A 49 -8.30 -14.62 2.78
C ILE A 49 -9.21 -15.68 3.41
N ALA A 50 -9.54 -15.53 4.68
CA ALA A 50 -10.37 -16.50 5.40
C ALA A 50 -11.80 -16.55 4.87
N ASP A 51 -12.38 -15.40 4.52
CA ASP A 51 -13.82 -15.27 4.30
C ASP A 51 -14.23 -15.13 2.83
N CYS A 52 -13.32 -14.70 1.95
CA CYS A 52 -13.69 -14.30 0.57
C CYS A 52 -13.10 -15.20 -0.52
N GLY A 53 -12.39 -16.25 -0.18
CA GLY A 53 -11.82 -17.19 -1.16
C GLY A 53 -10.66 -16.65 -1.97
N ILE A 54 -10.04 -15.56 -1.54
CA ILE A 54 -8.84 -15.01 -2.19
C ILE A 54 -7.59 -15.49 -1.49
N ASP A 55 -6.45 -15.42 -2.17
CA ASP A 55 -5.15 -15.78 -1.62
C ASP A 55 -4.26 -14.58 -1.34
N GLY A 56 -4.53 -13.44 -1.98
CA GLY A 56 -3.74 -12.25 -1.77
C GLY A 56 -4.12 -11.10 -2.66
N ILE A 57 -3.41 -10.01 -2.45
CA ILE A 57 -3.55 -8.76 -3.23
C ILE A 57 -2.16 -8.29 -3.68
N PRO A 58 -1.42 -9.10 -4.45
CA PRO A 58 -0.05 -8.75 -4.82
C PRO A 58 0.02 -7.48 -5.66
N VAL A 59 1.14 -6.78 -5.51
CA VAL A 59 1.47 -5.63 -6.35
C VAL A 59 1.91 -6.13 -7.71
N VAL A 60 1.40 -5.49 -8.76
CA VAL A 60 1.79 -5.80 -10.14
C VAL A 60 2.45 -4.61 -10.84
N ASP A 61 2.31 -3.41 -10.28
CA ASP A 61 2.91 -2.21 -10.85
C ASP A 61 3.16 -1.16 -9.77
N TYR A 62 4.34 -0.57 -9.80
CA TYR A 62 4.71 0.60 -9.00
C TYR A 62 5.21 1.69 -9.91
N LYS A 63 4.76 2.92 -9.66
CA LYS A 63 5.27 4.11 -10.31
C LYS A 63 5.56 5.14 -9.24
N CYS A 64 6.83 5.33 -8.91
CA CYS A 64 7.26 6.18 -7.81
C CYS A 64 8.16 7.29 -8.28
N LYS A 65 8.01 8.46 -7.67
CA LYS A 65 8.88 9.60 -7.85
C LYS A 65 9.44 10.02 -6.51
N PHE A 66 10.75 10.02 -6.39
CA PHE A 66 11.47 10.44 -5.18
C PHE A 66 11.88 11.89 -5.37
N VAL A 67 11.17 12.80 -4.72
CA VAL A 67 11.30 14.25 -4.93
C VAL A 67 12.31 14.86 -3.98
N ALA A 68 12.33 14.41 -2.72
CA ALA A 68 13.22 14.89 -1.68
C ALA A 68 13.63 13.75 -0.79
N SER A 69 14.84 13.80 -0.25
CA SER A 69 15.33 12.78 0.69
C SER A 69 14.80 13.02 2.09
N ALA A 70 14.74 11.95 2.88
CA ALA A 70 14.45 12.00 4.31
C ALA A 70 15.66 11.46 5.08
N ARG A 71 15.83 11.92 6.33
CA ARG A 71 16.99 11.63 7.15
C ARG A 71 16.56 11.10 8.51
N TRP A 72 17.49 10.49 9.21
CA TRP A 72 17.29 10.07 10.58
C TRP A 72 16.82 11.24 11.45
N GLY A 73 15.76 11.02 12.20
CA GLY A 73 15.15 12.03 13.06
C GLY A 73 13.99 12.80 12.41
N ASP A 74 13.82 12.66 11.10
CA ASP A 74 12.66 13.26 10.42
C ASP A 74 11.40 12.52 10.79
N GLU A 75 10.27 13.24 10.79
CA GLU A 75 8.95 12.66 10.96
C GLU A 75 8.18 12.81 9.66
N LEU A 76 7.82 11.69 9.07
CA LEU A 76 7.11 11.66 7.80
C LEU A 76 5.62 11.47 8.01
N THR A 77 4.82 12.02 7.12
CA THR A 77 3.39 11.73 7.02
C THR A 77 3.15 10.98 5.72
N ILE A 78 2.50 9.81 5.81
CA ILE A 78 2.13 9.01 4.64
C ILE A 78 0.62 9.07 4.49
N GLU A 79 0.16 9.62 3.39
CA GLU A 79 -1.24 9.64 3.00
C GLU A 79 -1.45 8.59 1.92
N THR A 80 -2.35 7.65 2.19
CA THR A 80 -2.66 6.51 1.31
C THR A 80 -4.13 6.54 0.95
N SER A 81 -4.45 6.44 -0.32
CA SER A 81 -5.82 6.54 -0.82
C SER A 81 -6.08 5.53 -1.92
N VAL A 82 -7.28 4.99 -1.95
CA VAL A 82 -7.77 4.24 -3.12
C VAL A 82 -8.11 5.26 -4.21
N THR A 83 -7.59 5.07 -5.41
CA THR A 83 -7.82 6.00 -6.53
C THR A 83 -8.69 5.42 -7.62
N ALA A 84 -8.72 4.10 -7.80
CA ALA A 84 -9.56 3.46 -8.80
C ALA A 84 -9.84 2.00 -8.40
N LEU A 85 -11.01 1.52 -8.81
CA LEU A 85 -11.40 0.12 -8.67
C LEU A 85 -11.64 -0.46 -10.06
N HIS A 86 -11.15 -1.67 -10.28
CA HIS A 86 -11.34 -2.46 -11.49
C HIS A 86 -12.00 -3.79 -11.10
N ARG A 87 -12.31 -4.62 -12.07
CA ARG A 87 -12.98 -5.90 -11.77
C ARG A 87 -12.17 -6.78 -10.81
N CYS A 88 -10.86 -6.90 -11.05
CA CYS A 88 -9.97 -7.78 -10.29
C CYS A 88 -8.79 -7.03 -9.65
N ALA A 89 -8.77 -5.71 -9.74
CA ALA A 89 -7.62 -4.91 -9.32
C ALA A 89 -8.08 -3.58 -8.72
N PHE A 90 -7.17 -2.93 -8.02
CA PHE A 90 -7.40 -1.57 -7.52
C PHE A 90 -6.10 -0.79 -7.50
N ASP A 91 -6.22 0.52 -7.63
CA ASP A 91 -5.10 1.44 -7.63
C ASP A 91 -5.05 2.21 -6.32
N ILE A 92 -3.84 2.37 -5.82
CA ILE A 92 -3.53 3.08 -4.59
C ILE A 92 -2.55 4.20 -4.90
N SER A 93 -2.75 5.35 -4.26
CA SER A 93 -1.80 6.46 -4.25
C SER A 93 -1.22 6.61 -2.85
N HIS A 94 0.10 6.77 -2.78
CA HIS A 94 0.80 7.14 -1.56
C HIS A 94 1.49 8.49 -1.76
N ARG A 95 1.37 9.36 -0.78
CA ARG A 95 2.10 10.63 -0.73
C ARG A 95 2.81 10.72 0.60
N ILE A 96 4.13 10.85 0.55
CA ILE A 96 4.95 11.00 1.75
C ILE A 96 5.45 12.43 1.80
N SER A 97 5.12 13.11 2.89
CA SER A 97 5.55 14.50 3.15
C SER A 97 6.49 14.55 4.34
N ASN A 98 7.46 15.44 4.27
CA ASN A 98 8.43 15.71 5.33
C ASN A 98 8.35 17.19 5.68
N GLY A 99 7.80 17.51 6.85
CA GLY A 99 7.62 18.92 7.26
C GLY A 99 6.76 19.74 6.30
N GLY A 100 5.72 19.12 5.73
CA GLY A 100 4.83 19.78 4.78
C GLY A 100 5.36 19.82 3.33
N VAL A 101 6.56 19.29 3.08
CA VAL A 101 7.15 19.22 1.74
C VAL A 101 7.01 17.81 1.20
N LEU A 102 6.53 17.68 -0.05
CA LEU A 102 6.42 16.38 -0.69
C LEU A 102 7.80 15.76 -0.85
N ALA A 103 7.97 14.55 -0.32
CA ALA A 103 9.21 13.78 -0.42
C ALA A 103 9.12 12.65 -1.44
N VAL A 104 8.02 11.90 -1.41
CA VAL A 104 7.81 10.76 -2.33
C VAL A 104 6.35 10.73 -2.73
N GLU A 105 6.09 10.48 -4.00
CA GLU A 105 4.75 10.08 -4.43
C GLU A 105 4.85 8.79 -5.21
N CYS A 106 3.88 7.89 -4.98
CA CYS A 106 3.88 6.56 -5.57
C CYS A 106 2.47 6.14 -5.90
N SER A 107 2.31 5.57 -7.08
CA SER A 107 1.09 4.87 -7.45
C SER A 107 1.39 3.38 -7.50
N GLU A 108 0.47 2.56 -7.03
CA GLU A 108 0.60 1.11 -7.16
C GLU A 108 -0.71 0.50 -7.62
N THR A 109 -0.61 -0.58 -8.38
CA THR A 109 -1.76 -1.40 -8.76
C THR A 109 -1.62 -2.75 -8.09
N ARG A 110 -2.68 -3.18 -7.43
CA ARG A 110 -2.77 -4.50 -6.81
C ARG A 110 -3.86 -5.31 -7.47
N VAL A 111 -3.55 -6.56 -7.76
CA VAL A 111 -4.51 -7.52 -8.32
C VAL A 111 -4.98 -8.43 -7.20
N CYS A 112 -6.29 -8.63 -7.12
CA CYS A 112 -6.85 -9.67 -6.26
C CYS A 112 -6.63 -11.02 -6.92
N THR A 113 -6.12 -11.99 -6.16
CA THR A 113 -5.81 -13.31 -6.70
C THR A 113 -6.45 -14.42 -5.88
N ALA A 114 -6.74 -15.52 -6.58
CA ALA A 114 -7.06 -16.79 -5.98
C ALA A 114 -6.27 -17.89 -6.67
N MET A 115 -5.91 -18.94 -5.94
CA MET A 115 -5.14 -20.03 -6.50
C MET A 115 -5.97 -20.83 -7.50
N ASP A 116 -5.44 -20.99 -8.73
CA ASP A 116 -6.01 -21.89 -9.72
C ASP A 116 -5.67 -23.32 -9.33
N ALA A 117 -6.70 -24.14 -9.08
CA ALA A 117 -6.53 -25.52 -8.66
C ALA A 117 -5.88 -26.41 -9.72
N VAL A 118 -6.06 -26.07 -11.01
CA VAL A 118 -5.52 -26.86 -12.13
C VAL A 118 -4.07 -26.47 -12.42
N GLN A 119 -3.82 -25.17 -12.58
CA GLN A 119 -2.48 -24.66 -12.92
C GLN A 119 -1.59 -24.45 -11.70
N LYS A 120 -2.15 -24.51 -10.49
CA LYS A 120 -1.45 -24.36 -9.21
C LYS A 120 -0.67 -23.04 -9.12
N ARG A 121 -1.25 -21.95 -9.62
CA ARG A 121 -0.68 -20.61 -9.58
C ARG A 121 -1.76 -19.58 -9.30
N PRO A 122 -1.39 -18.38 -8.79
CA PRO A 122 -2.35 -17.30 -8.58
C PRO A 122 -3.00 -16.88 -9.90
N LYS A 123 -4.29 -16.63 -9.85
CA LYS A 123 -5.08 -16.15 -10.97
C LYS A 123 -5.90 -14.95 -10.53
N ALA A 124 -6.11 -13.99 -11.43
CA ALA A 124 -6.95 -12.83 -11.15
C ALA A 124 -8.35 -13.28 -10.73
N PHE A 125 -8.86 -12.66 -9.68
CA PHE A 125 -10.13 -12.99 -9.05
C PHE A 125 -10.89 -11.69 -8.77
N PRO A 126 -12.23 -11.66 -9.00
CA PRO A 126 -12.98 -10.43 -8.76
C PRO A 126 -12.82 -9.90 -7.35
N LEU A 127 -12.77 -8.59 -7.21
CA LEU A 127 -12.68 -7.96 -5.88
C LEU A 127 -13.87 -8.39 -5.02
N PRO A 128 -13.63 -8.84 -3.78
CA PRO A 128 -14.72 -9.15 -2.86
C PRO A 128 -15.63 -7.94 -2.65
N GLN A 129 -16.92 -8.17 -2.55
CA GLN A 129 -17.90 -7.11 -2.39
C GLN A 129 -17.67 -6.30 -1.10
N VAL A 130 -17.24 -6.96 -0.03
CA VAL A 130 -16.93 -6.29 1.24
C VAL A 130 -15.77 -5.30 1.07
N LEU A 131 -14.79 -5.64 0.23
CA LEU A 131 -13.66 -4.77 -0.10
C LEU A 131 -14.13 -3.55 -0.92
N VAL A 132 -14.93 -3.79 -1.95
CA VAL A 132 -15.49 -2.72 -2.79
C VAL A 132 -16.29 -1.74 -1.94
N LYS A 133 -17.13 -2.24 -1.04
CA LYS A 133 -17.92 -1.41 -0.13
C LYS A 133 -17.03 -0.57 0.78
N ALA A 134 -16.02 -1.17 1.38
CA ALA A 134 -15.12 -0.47 2.29
C ALA A 134 -14.34 0.63 1.55
N PHE A 135 -13.91 0.36 0.33
CA PHE A 135 -13.12 1.31 -0.47
C PHE A 135 -13.96 2.47 -1.02
N THR A 136 -15.24 2.25 -1.28
CA THR A 136 -16.13 3.27 -1.85
C THR A 136 -17.01 3.98 -0.80
N GLY A 137 -17.22 3.34 0.31
CA GLY A 137 -18.03 3.85 1.42
C GLY A 137 -17.34 4.85 2.25
#